data_b64f79ad2ec2e4a7fa142858f90afb25
#
_entry.id   b64f79ad2ec2e4a7fa142858f90afb25
#
_cell.length_a   1.000
_cell.length_b   1.000
_cell.length_c   1.000
_cell.angle_alpha   90.00
_cell.angle_beta   90.00
_cell.angle_gamma   90.00
#
_symmetry.space_group_name_H-M   'P 1'
#
loop_
_entity.id
_entity.type
_entity.pdbx_description
1 polymer ?
#
loop_
_entity_poly.entity_id
_entity_poly.type
_entity_poly.pdbx_seq_one_letter_code
_entity_poly.pdbx_strand_id
1 'polypeptide(L)'
;EMCIRDRSPTLETGNLVKWLVKEGDSVVSGDILAEIETDKATMELESPDDGKVEKILVKEGTENISVNTEIALLKVDGEEIEEIPEKPIEKSPQVSSNASEPLSSEVNISMNSLLNQTKENSGGKNWSEKEISMREALNQAIEEEMKLDKDVFLLGEEVAEYDGAYKITQGLLDKFGSKRVLDTPISEHGFTGLAIGAAMAGLKPICEFMTFNFSMQAIDQIVNSAAKSLYMSGGEINVPIVSRGPNGAAARVGAQ
;
A
#
# COMPACT_ATOMS: atom_id res chain seq x y z
N GLU A 1 17.95 -11.99 8.04
CA GLU A 1 16.72 -12.67 8.53
C GLU A 1 15.81 -12.98 7.36
N MET A 2 15.40 -14.21 7.26
CA MET A 2 14.53 -14.67 6.17
C MET A 2 13.16 -15.00 6.73
N CYS A 3 12.16 -14.26 6.26
CA CYS A 3 10.78 -14.40 6.71
C CYS A 3 9.88 -14.87 5.57
N ILE A 4 8.75 -15.49 5.90
CA ILE A 4 7.66 -15.65 4.93
C ILE A 4 7.15 -14.25 4.64
N ARG A 5 7.64 -13.64 3.55
CA ARG A 5 7.14 -12.35 3.08
C ARG A 5 5.89 -12.58 2.24
N ASP A 6 4.92 -11.73 2.47
CA ASP A 6 3.67 -11.72 1.76
C ASP A 6 3.89 -11.52 0.24
N ARG A 7 3.69 -12.57 -0.55
CA ARG A 7 3.58 -12.49 -2.02
C ARG A 7 2.13 -12.28 -2.46
N SER A 8 1.19 -12.32 -1.51
CA SER A 8 -0.22 -12.02 -1.73
C SER A 8 -0.70 -11.04 -0.66
N PRO A 9 -1.28 -9.91 -1.01
CA PRO A 9 -1.76 -8.91 -0.04
C PRO A 9 -2.87 -9.42 0.90
N THR A 10 -3.30 -10.66 0.73
CA THR A 10 -4.34 -11.31 1.52
C THR A 10 -3.85 -12.54 2.29
N LEU A 11 -2.56 -12.86 2.22
CA LEU A 11 -1.99 -13.99 2.93
C LEU A 11 -1.75 -13.63 4.39
N GLU A 12 -2.45 -14.27 5.31
CA GLU A 12 -2.27 -14.10 6.76
C GLU A 12 -1.39 -15.22 7.34
N THR A 13 -1.53 -16.44 6.80
CA THR A 13 -0.78 -17.61 7.23
C THR A 13 -0.43 -18.50 6.04
N GLY A 14 0.68 -19.24 6.14
CA GLY A 14 1.10 -20.27 5.19
C GLY A 14 1.58 -21.53 5.90
N ASN A 15 1.62 -22.64 5.19
CA ASN A 15 2.15 -23.92 5.66
C ASN A 15 3.49 -24.17 4.99
N LEU A 16 4.55 -24.41 5.74
CA LEU A 16 5.85 -24.78 5.18
C LEU A 16 5.83 -26.27 4.85
N VAL A 17 5.74 -26.60 3.57
CA VAL A 17 5.62 -28.00 3.11
C VAL A 17 6.96 -28.71 3.19
N LYS A 18 8.01 -28.09 2.61
CA LYS A 18 9.31 -28.75 2.47
C LYS A 18 10.44 -27.73 2.35
N TRP A 19 11.60 -28.05 2.91
CA TRP A 19 12.86 -27.39 2.63
C TRP A 19 13.60 -28.07 1.47
N LEU A 20 14.10 -27.28 0.53
CA LEU A 20 14.93 -27.74 -0.59
C LEU A 20 16.43 -27.54 -0.32
N VAL A 21 16.77 -26.85 0.76
CA VAL A 21 18.13 -26.54 1.20
C VAL A 21 18.34 -27.03 2.64
N LYS A 22 19.61 -27.19 3.05
CA LYS A 22 20.00 -27.56 4.39
C LYS A 22 20.87 -26.50 5.03
N GLU A 23 20.95 -26.52 6.37
CA GLU A 23 21.91 -25.70 7.09
C GLU A 23 23.35 -25.97 6.58
N GLY A 24 24.01 -24.88 6.21
CA GLY A 24 25.34 -24.92 5.64
C GLY A 24 25.43 -24.89 4.12
N ASP A 25 24.31 -24.95 3.40
CA ASP A 25 24.30 -24.86 1.94
C ASP A 25 24.53 -23.39 1.50
N SER A 26 25.28 -23.23 0.41
CA SER A 26 25.46 -21.93 -0.24
C SER A 26 24.36 -21.76 -1.28
N VAL A 27 23.75 -20.58 -1.29
CA VAL A 27 22.63 -20.21 -2.17
C VAL A 27 22.92 -18.86 -2.84
N VAL A 28 22.39 -18.68 -4.03
CA VAL A 28 22.43 -17.39 -4.73
C VAL A 28 21.04 -16.80 -4.83
N SER A 29 20.97 -15.50 -5.05
CA SER A 29 19.69 -14.79 -5.20
C SER A 29 18.84 -15.42 -6.31
N GLY A 30 17.61 -15.83 -5.95
CA GLY A 30 16.69 -16.53 -6.84
C GLY A 30 16.68 -18.05 -6.70
N ASP A 31 17.58 -18.66 -5.93
CA ASP A 31 17.54 -20.10 -5.65
C ASP A 31 16.30 -20.44 -4.81
N ILE A 32 15.64 -21.57 -5.14
CA ILE A 32 14.46 -22.03 -4.42
C ILE A 32 14.90 -22.68 -3.11
N LEU A 33 14.45 -22.15 -2.00
CA LEU A 33 14.82 -22.58 -0.65
C LEU A 33 13.81 -23.52 -0.02
N ALA A 34 12.52 -23.25 -0.23
CA ALA A 34 11.42 -24.01 0.36
C ALA A 34 10.15 -23.90 -0.48
N GLU A 35 9.23 -24.84 -0.24
CA GLU A 35 7.87 -24.83 -0.75
C GLU A 35 6.89 -24.44 0.36
N ILE A 36 6.06 -23.43 0.10
CA ILE A 36 5.02 -22.94 1.02
C ILE A 36 3.67 -23.18 0.37
N GLU A 37 2.77 -23.83 1.08
CA GLU A 37 1.38 -23.99 0.69
C GLU A 37 0.52 -22.90 1.33
N THR A 38 -0.32 -22.29 0.53
CA THR A 38 -1.30 -21.28 0.94
C THR A 38 -2.70 -21.80 0.64
N ASP A 39 -3.72 -21.05 1.04
CA ASP A 39 -5.13 -21.36 0.74
C ASP A 39 -5.44 -21.39 -0.78
N LYS A 40 -4.57 -20.86 -1.60
CA LYS A 40 -4.79 -20.70 -3.05
C LYS A 40 -3.82 -21.50 -3.93
N ALA A 41 -2.59 -21.69 -3.49
CA ALA A 41 -1.57 -22.37 -4.29
C ALA A 41 -0.34 -22.76 -3.45
N THR A 42 0.44 -23.72 -3.96
CA THR A 42 1.80 -23.97 -3.48
C THR A 42 2.74 -22.98 -4.15
N MET A 43 3.57 -22.31 -3.37
CA MET A 43 4.50 -21.27 -3.81
C MET A 43 5.93 -21.66 -3.44
N GLU A 44 6.87 -21.32 -4.31
CA GLU A 44 8.29 -21.48 -4.06
C GLU A 44 8.86 -20.26 -3.36
N LEU A 45 9.62 -20.46 -2.29
CA LEU A 45 10.35 -19.43 -1.59
C LEU A 45 11.77 -19.35 -2.13
N GLU A 46 12.13 -18.24 -2.73
CA GLU A 46 13.44 -17.97 -3.31
C GLU A 46 14.35 -17.22 -2.34
N SER A 47 15.66 -17.43 -2.47
CA SER A 47 16.66 -16.64 -1.73
C SER A 47 16.64 -15.18 -2.16
N PRO A 48 16.56 -14.23 -1.22
CA PRO A 48 16.63 -12.80 -1.55
C PRO A 48 18.04 -12.35 -1.95
N ASP A 49 19.07 -12.98 -1.41
CA ASP A 49 20.47 -12.57 -1.57
C ASP A 49 21.39 -13.79 -1.71
N ASP A 50 22.61 -13.56 -2.17
CA ASP A 50 23.68 -14.57 -2.19
C ASP A 50 24.21 -14.78 -0.76
N GLY A 51 24.36 -16.03 -0.35
CA GLY A 51 24.86 -16.31 0.99
C GLY A 51 24.87 -17.78 1.36
N LYS A 52 25.00 -18.03 2.66
CA LYS A 52 24.99 -19.37 3.24
C LYS A 52 23.87 -19.52 4.25
N VAL A 53 23.10 -20.60 4.15
CA VAL A 53 22.04 -20.91 5.12
C VAL A 53 22.70 -21.22 6.46
N GLU A 54 22.58 -20.33 7.42
CA GLU A 54 23.19 -20.47 8.74
C GLU A 54 22.35 -21.36 9.64
N LYS A 55 21.04 -21.12 9.70
CA LYS A 55 20.13 -21.87 10.55
C LYS A 55 18.71 -21.89 10.00
N ILE A 56 18.06 -23.03 10.12
CA ILE A 56 16.63 -23.21 9.85
C ILE A 56 15.87 -23.13 11.17
N LEU A 57 14.98 -22.15 11.30
CA LEU A 57 14.22 -21.87 12.53
C LEU A 57 12.90 -22.62 12.58
N VAL A 58 12.28 -22.87 11.42
CA VAL A 58 10.98 -23.53 11.30
C VAL A 58 11.16 -24.86 10.57
N LYS A 59 10.61 -25.94 11.16
CA LYS A 59 10.69 -27.29 10.59
C LYS A 59 9.72 -27.47 9.42
N GLU A 60 10.10 -28.36 8.48
CA GLU A 60 9.17 -28.77 7.41
C GLU A 60 7.90 -29.39 7.99
N GLY A 61 6.78 -29.19 7.31
CA GLY A 61 5.47 -29.64 7.76
C GLY A 61 4.83 -28.75 8.86
N THR A 62 5.39 -27.58 9.16
CA THR A 62 4.77 -26.64 10.10
C THR A 62 3.62 -25.88 9.43
N GLU A 63 2.43 -25.96 10.02
CA GLU A 63 1.21 -25.32 9.56
C GLU A 63 0.96 -23.98 10.24
N ASN A 64 0.19 -23.10 9.60
CA ASN A 64 -0.28 -21.82 10.15
C ASN A 64 0.84 -20.86 10.60
N ILE A 65 1.91 -20.79 9.83
CA ILE A 65 3.01 -19.86 10.08
C ILE A 65 2.52 -18.46 9.63
N SER A 66 2.50 -17.50 10.55
CA SER A 66 2.11 -16.12 10.23
C SER A 66 3.09 -15.47 9.26
N VAL A 67 2.57 -14.61 8.39
CA VAL A 67 3.40 -13.77 7.52
C VAL A 67 4.33 -12.90 8.37
N ASN A 68 5.56 -12.68 7.88
CA ASN A 68 6.69 -12.03 8.57
C ASN A 68 7.30 -12.83 9.75
N THR A 69 6.94 -14.10 9.94
CA THR A 69 7.68 -14.98 10.85
C THR A 69 9.04 -15.33 10.26
N GLU A 70 10.09 -15.21 11.05
CA GLU A 70 11.44 -15.62 10.67
C GLU A 70 11.51 -17.15 10.57
N ILE A 71 11.86 -17.65 9.39
CA ILE A 71 11.89 -19.10 9.13
C ILE A 71 13.30 -19.67 8.97
N ALA A 72 14.26 -18.83 8.54
CA ALA A 72 15.66 -19.19 8.45
C ALA A 72 16.57 -17.95 8.52
N LEU A 73 17.83 -18.19 8.86
CA LEU A 73 18.89 -17.18 8.86
C LEU A 73 19.85 -17.45 7.69
N LEU A 74 20.11 -16.42 6.90
CA LEU A 74 21.07 -16.43 5.80
C LEU A 74 22.26 -15.55 6.17
N LYS A 75 23.47 -16.07 6.10
CA LYS A 75 24.69 -15.30 6.25
C LYS A 75 25.17 -14.85 4.86
N VAL A 76 25.17 -13.54 4.63
CA VAL A 76 25.66 -12.94 3.38
C VAL A 76 27.19 -12.86 3.44
N ASP A 77 27.88 -13.32 2.41
CA ASP A 77 29.34 -13.24 2.34
C ASP A 77 29.79 -11.76 2.21
N GLY A 78 30.35 -11.21 3.27
CA GLY A 78 30.89 -9.85 3.28
C GLY A 78 30.79 -9.06 4.58
N GLU A 79 30.09 -9.53 5.61
CA GLU A 79 30.03 -8.83 6.91
C GLU A 79 30.45 -9.75 8.06
N GLU A 80 31.58 -9.41 8.70
CA GLU A 80 31.91 -9.90 10.04
C GLU A 80 30.93 -9.22 11.02
N ILE A 81 30.06 -10.01 11.63
CA ILE A 81 29.16 -9.51 12.69
C ILE A 81 29.97 -9.42 13.99
N GLU A 82 30.34 -8.20 14.38
CA GLU A 82 30.71 -7.92 15.77
C GLU A 82 29.46 -8.08 16.65
N GLU A 83 29.57 -8.96 17.64
CA GLU A 83 28.56 -9.11 18.70
C GLU A 83 28.31 -7.76 19.38
N ILE A 84 27.09 -7.23 19.28
CA ILE A 84 26.67 -6.02 19.97
C ILE A 84 26.08 -6.41 21.33
N PRO A 85 26.72 -6.03 22.46
CA PRO A 85 26.10 -6.20 23.77
C PRO A 85 25.02 -5.14 23.97
N GLU A 86 23.88 -5.56 24.46
CA GLU A 86 22.78 -4.67 24.90
C GLU A 86 23.28 -3.59 25.86
N LYS A 87 23.09 -2.32 25.50
CA LYS A 87 23.08 -1.18 26.44
C LYS A 87 22.14 -0.04 26.01
N PRO A 88 21.62 0.72 26.96
CA PRO A 88 20.40 1.50 26.82
C PRO A 88 20.60 2.84 26.09
N ILE A 89 19.50 3.30 25.50
CA ILE A 89 19.37 4.51 24.69
C ILE A 89 19.75 5.76 25.48
N GLU A 90 20.84 6.42 25.12
CA GLU A 90 21.13 7.81 25.47
C GLU A 90 21.21 8.69 24.24
N LYS A 91 20.67 9.89 24.41
CA LYS A 91 20.41 10.91 23.39
C LYS A 91 21.66 11.36 22.64
N SER A 92 21.57 11.43 21.32
CA SER A 92 22.61 11.93 20.42
C SER A 92 22.77 13.46 20.47
N PRO A 93 24.00 13.98 20.33
CA PRO A 93 24.22 15.40 20.10
C PRO A 93 24.21 15.76 18.61
N GLN A 94 23.74 16.97 18.35
CA GLN A 94 23.66 17.62 17.05
C GLN A 94 25.02 17.75 16.36
N VAL A 95 25.07 17.43 15.08
CA VAL A 95 26.17 17.85 14.19
C VAL A 95 25.66 18.94 13.27
N SER A 96 26.27 20.10 13.38
CA SER A 96 26.06 21.25 12.52
C SER A 96 26.73 21.04 11.17
N SER A 97 25.97 21.16 10.08
CA SER A 97 26.53 21.42 8.76
C SER A 97 25.72 22.50 8.07
N ASN A 98 26.38 23.63 7.82
CA ASN A 98 25.89 24.71 7.00
C ASN A 98 25.76 24.27 5.56
N ALA A 99 24.57 24.30 4.99
CA ALA A 99 24.35 24.44 3.56
C ALA A 99 22.88 24.85 3.29
N SER A 100 22.74 25.98 2.61
CA SER A 100 21.61 26.45 1.78
C SER A 100 20.18 26.31 2.34
N GLU A 101 19.56 27.43 2.60
CA GLU A 101 18.15 27.60 2.97
C GLU A 101 17.19 26.90 1.97
N PRO A 102 16.29 26.03 2.43
CA PRO A 102 15.20 25.55 1.60
C PRO A 102 13.96 26.43 1.79
N LEU A 103 13.27 26.69 0.70
CA LEU A 103 11.92 27.31 0.59
C LEU A 103 10.81 26.51 1.33
N SER A 104 11.01 26.11 2.58
CA SER A 104 10.07 25.22 3.29
C SER A 104 9.23 25.89 4.37
N SER A 105 9.44 27.17 4.69
CA SER A 105 8.74 27.83 5.80
C SER A 105 7.29 28.24 5.46
N GLU A 106 6.99 28.58 4.22
CA GLU A 106 5.63 29.05 3.85
C GLU A 106 4.63 27.91 3.72
N VAL A 107 5.06 26.72 3.24
CA VAL A 107 4.19 25.55 3.10
C VAL A 107 3.82 24.97 4.48
N ASN A 108 4.74 24.97 5.43
CA ASN A 108 4.49 24.48 6.79
C ASN A 108 3.53 25.37 7.58
N ILE A 109 3.56 26.68 7.37
CA ILE A 109 2.61 27.61 8.02
C ILE A 109 1.20 27.39 7.49
N SER A 110 1.05 27.17 6.18
CA SER A 110 -0.24 26.87 5.55
C SER A 110 -0.82 25.54 6.03
N MET A 111 0.01 24.48 6.14
CA MET A 111 -0.45 23.18 6.62
C MET A 111 -0.90 23.21 8.08
N ASN A 112 -0.17 23.87 8.95
CA ASN A 112 -0.54 24.03 10.35
C ASN A 112 -1.78 24.90 10.53
N SER A 113 -2.01 25.91 9.68
CA SER A 113 -3.24 26.72 9.72
C SER A 113 -4.46 25.91 9.25
N LEU A 114 -4.32 25.05 8.25
CA LEU A 114 -5.36 24.13 7.80
C LEU A 114 -5.68 23.06 8.85
N LEU A 115 -4.66 22.48 9.50
CA LEU A 115 -4.84 21.52 10.60
C LEU A 115 -5.51 22.15 11.82
N ASN A 116 -5.25 23.42 12.12
CA ASN A 116 -5.90 24.13 13.22
C ASN A 116 -7.34 24.51 12.86
N GLN A 117 -7.63 24.89 11.61
CA GLN A 117 -9.00 25.16 11.15
C GLN A 117 -9.87 23.88 11.17
N THR A 118 -9.29 22.70 10.83
CA THR A 118 -10.01 21.43 10.96
C THR A 118 -10.27 21.06 12.42
N LYS A 119 -9.39 21.39 13.36
CA LYS A 119 -9.62 21.20 14.81
C LYS A 119 -10.71 22.12 15.37
N GLU A 120 -10.81 23.34 14.91
CA GLU A 120 -11.85 24.29 15.33
C GLU A 120 -13.23 23.91 14.77
N ASN A 121 -13.30 23.36 13.56
CA ASN A 121 -14.54 22.90 12.95
C ASN A 121 -15.04 21.53 13.45
N SER A 122 -14.19 20.75 14.12
CA SER A 122 -14.56 19.44 14.67
C SER A 122 -15.24 19.50 16.03
N GLY A 123 -15.99 20.55 16.33
CA GLY A 123 -16.87 20.76 17.50
C GLY A 123 -16.87 19.66 18.55
N GLY A 124 -15.90 19.67 19.47
CA GLY A 124 -16.00 18.95 20.74
C GLY A 124 -16.11 17.42 20.69
N LYS A 125 -15.84 16.74 19.60
CA LYS A 125 -15.79 15.27 19.57
C LYS A 125 -14.53 14.79 20.29
N ASN A 126 -14.72 14.17 21.44
CA ASN A 126 -13.68 13.36 22.08
C ASN A 126 -13.27 12.25 21.12
N TRP A 127 -12.16 12.45 20.42
CA TRP A 127 -11.53 11.41 19.62
C TRP A 127 -10.95 10.38 20.57
N SER A 128 -11.56 9.21 20.67
CA SER A 128 -10.89 8.07 21.30
C SER A 128 -9.81 7.60 20.34
N GLU A 129 -8.56 7.69 20.74
CA GLU A 129 -7.45 7.09 20.01
C GLU A 129 -7.68 5.58 19.97
N LYS A 130 -7.94 5.06 18.78
CA LYS A 130 -8.04 3.64 18.49
C LYS A 130 -6.95 3.32 17.49
N GLU A 131 -6.10 2.40 17.83
CA GLU A 131 -5.12 1.85 16.90
C GLU A 131 -5.85 1.00 15.86
N ILE A 132 -5.72 1.37 14.59
CA ILE A 132 -6.31 0.68 13.44
C ILE A 132 -5.26 0.55 12.34
N SER A 133 -5.37 -0.47 11.51
CA SER A 133 -4.50 -0.62 10.35
C SER A 133 -4.75 0.48 9.31
N MET A 134 -3.75 0.78 8.47
CA MET A 134 -3.90 1.72 7.36
C MET A 134 -5.05 1.30 6.42
N ARG A 135 -5.21 0.00 6.17
CA ARG A 135 -6.30 -0.57 5.37
C ARG A 135 -7.66 -0.23 5.96
N GLU A 136 -7.84 -0.45 7.26
CA GLU A 136 -9.10 -0.13 7.95
C GLU A 136 -9.38 1.37 7.95
N ALA A 137 -8.35 2.20 8.15
CA ALA A 137 -8.50 3.65 8.12
C ALA A 137 -8.99 4.14 6.74
N LEU A 138 -8.40 3.62 5.67
CA LEU A 138 -8.83 3.96 4.30
C LEU A 138 -10.23 3.45 3.98
N ASN A 139 -10.58 2.22 4.39
CA ASN A 139 -11.92 1.68 4.21
C ASN A 139 -12.96 2.53 4.94
N GLN A 140 -12.71 2.87 6.20
CA GLN A 140 -13.61 3.71 7.01
C GLN A 140 -13.77 5.09 6.41
N ALA A 141 -12.70 5.73 5.95
CA ALA A 141 -12.75 7.05 5.32
C ALA A 141 -13.63 7.04 4.04
N ILE A 142 -13.45 6.04 3.18
CA ILE A 142 -14.29 5.88 1.97
C ILE A 142 -15.76 5.66 2.37
N GLU A 143 -16.01 4.78 3.33
CA GLU A 143 -17.36 4.50 3.82
C GLU A 143 -18.04 5.74 4.40
N GLU A 144 -17.33 6.53 5.19
CA GLU A 144 -17.83 7.77 5.78
C GLU A 144 -18.20 8.79 4.71
N GLU A 145 -17.33 9.04 3.73
CA GLU A 145 -17.61 9.98 2.64
C GLU A 145 -18.78 9.52 1.77
N MET A 146 -18.86 8.22 1.47
CA MET A 146 -19.99 7.67 0.71
C MET A 146 -21.31 7.71 1.48
N LYS A 147 -21.29 7.72 2.82
CA LYS A 147 -22.50 7.91 3.65
C LYS A 147 -22.92 9.36 3.72
N LEU A 148 -21.96 10.29 3.78
CA LEU A 148 -22.21 11.72 3.89
C LEU A 148 -22.71 12.31 2.58
N ASP A 149 -22.21 11.83 1.45
CA ASP A 149 -22.53 12.37 0.13
C ASP A 149 -22.93 11.25 -0.83
N LYS A 150 -24.15 11.35 -1.36
CA LYS A 150 -24.72 10.39 -2.32
C LYS A 150 -24.03 10.43 -3.69
N ASP A 151 -23.34 11.51 -4.02
CA ASP A 151 -22.68 11.73 -5.31
C ASP A 151 -21.23 11.17 -5.30
N VAL A 152 -20.72 10.76 -4.13
CA VAL A 152 -19.45 10.02 -4.00
C VAL A 152 -19.67 8.57 -4.41
N PHE A 153 -18.86 8.07 -5.30
CA PHE A 153 -18.85 6.67 -5.73
C PHE A 153 -17.43 6.18 -5.99
N LEU A 154 -17.25 4.87 -5.92
CA LEU A 154 -15.97 4.20 -6.11
C LEU A 154 -15.98 3.42 -7.42
N LEU A 155 -14.90 3.52 -8.20
CA LEU A 155 -14.70 2.70 -9.39
C LEU A 155 -13.22 2.33 -9.53
N GLY A 156 -12.97 1.21 -10.17
CA GLY A 156 -11.62 0.69 -10.43
C GLY A 156 -11.64 -0.79 -10.74
N GLU A 157 -10.46 -1.36 -10.84
CA GLU A 157 -10.27 -2.77 -11.12
C GLU A 157 -10.48 -3.60 -9.85
N GLU A 158 -11.38 -4.59 -9.90
CA GLU A 158 -11.64 -5.54 -8.81
C GLU A 158 -12.05 -4.89 -7.48
N VAL A 159 -12.56 -3.66 -7.50
CA VAL A 159 -12.91 -2.91 -6.29
C VAL A 159 -14.25 -3.30 -5.68
N ALA A 160 -15.14 -3.93 -6.46
CA ALA A 160 -16.48 -4.32 -6.04
C ALA A 160 -16.53 -5.78 -5.60
N GLU A 161 -16.61 -6.74 -6.53
CA GLU A 161 -16.83 -8.14 -6.21
C GLU A 161 -15.65 -8.81 -5.50
N TYR A 162 -14.42 -8.38 -5.82
CA TYR A 162 -13.20 -8.90 -5.19
C TYR A 162 -12.76 -8.12 -3.94
N ASP A 163 -13.48 -7.05 -3.55
CA ASP A 163 -13.14 -6.19 -2.40
C ASP A 163 -11.78 -5.44 -2.52
N GLY A 164 -11.31 -5.24 -3.75
CA GLY A 164 -10.01 -4.64 -4.03
C GLY A 164 -8.84 -5.61 -3.90
N ALA A 165 -7.77 -5.38 -4.66
CA ALA A 165 -6.56 -6.20 -4.63
C ALA A 165 -5.91 -6.23 -3.23
N TYR A 166 -6.03 -5.15 -2.47
CA TYR A 166 -5.50 -5.01 -1.10
C TYR A 166 -6.60 -4.98 -0.03
N LYS A 167 -7.82 -5.40 -0.37
CA LYS A 167 -8.98 -5.48 0.53
C LYS A 167 -9.34 -4.15 1.23
N ILE A 168 -9.01 -3.02 0.60
CA ILE A 168 -9.37 -1.70 1.12
C ILE A 168 -10.86 -1.42 0.96
N THR A 169 -11.47 -1.95 -0.09
CA THR A 169 -12.87 -1.72 -0.43
C THR A 169 -13.81 -2.78 0.12
N GLN A 170 -13.31 -3.65 1.00
CA GLN A 170 -14.04 -4.77 1.56
C GLN A 170 -15.37 -4.36 2.18
N GLY A 171 -16.45 -5.04 1.74
CA GLY A 171 -17.80 -4.85 2.22
C GLY A 171 -18.49 -3.56 1.74
N LEU A 172 -17.85 -2.72 0.92
CA LEU A 172 -18.47 -1.50 0.39
C LEU A 172 -19.55 -1.81 -0.64
N LEU A 173 -19.36 -2.84 -1.47
CA LEU A 173 -20.37 -3.26 -2.45
C LEU A 173 -21.68 -3.66 -1.76
N ASP A 174 -21.62 -4.43 -0.68
CA ASP A 174 -22.81 -4.85 0.07
C ASP A 174 -23.54 -3.66 0.71
N LYS A 175 -22.80 -2.64 1.16
CA LYS A 175 -23.34 -1.45 1.82
C LYS A 175 -23.95 -0.45 0.87
N PHE A 176 -23.34 -0.22 -0.29
CA PHE A 176 -23.69 0.88 -1.21
C PHE A 176 -24.25 0.42 -2.56
N GLY A 177 -24.09 -0.87 -2.87
CA GLY A 177 -24.60 -1.49 -4.10
C GLY A 177 -23.79 -1.17 -5.35
N SER A 178 -24.05 -1.92 -6.41
CA SER A 178 -23.32 -1.88 -7.69
C SER A 178 -23.45 -0.58 -8.50
N LYS A 179 -24.32 0.34 -8.08
CA LYS A 179 -24.40 1.68 -8.69
C LYS A 179 -23.38 2.66 -8.12
N ARG A 180 -22.81 2.34 -6.96
CA ARG A 180 -21.87 3.23 -6.27
C ARG A 180 -20.50 2.59 -6.02
N VAL A 181 -20.37 1.28 -6.19
CA VAL A 181 -19.11 0.53 -6.17
C VAL A 181 -19.07 -0.29 -7.44
N LEU A 182 -18.17 0.11 -8.37
CA LEU A 182 -18.18 -0.41 -9.74
C LEU A 182 -16.83 -1.01 -10.11
N ASP A 183 -16.87 -2.27 -10.53
CA ASP A 183 -15.74 -2.87 -11.22
C ASP A 183 -15.63 -2.36 -12.65
N THR A 184 -14.42 -2.14 -13.10
CA THR A 184 -14.11 -1.71 -14.47
C THR A 184 -13.25 -2.77 -15.16
N PRO A 185 -13.30 -2.86 -16.49
CA PRO A 185 -12.27 -3.59 -17.23
C PRO A 185 -10.88 -3.00 -16.98
N ILE A 186 -9.83 -3.80 -17.16
CA ILE A 186 -8.44 -3.36 -17.10
C ILE A 186 -8.18 -2.38 -18.25
N SER A 187 -8.33 -1.09 -17.97
CA SER A 187 -8.11 -0.01 -18.95
C SER A 187 -7.98 1.33 -18.21
N GLU A 188 -6.82 1.60 -17.65
CA GLU A 188 -6.61 2.73 -16.73
C GLU A 188 -6.91 4.08 -17.39
N HIS A 189 -6.54 4.25 -18.67
CA HIS A 189 -6.91 5.42 -19.44
C HIS A 189 -8.43 5.58 -19.58
N GLY A 190 -9.12 4.46 -19.84
CA GLY A 190 -10.56 4.40 -20.07
C GLY A 190 -11.38 4.71 -18.81
N PHE A 191 -11.14 3.99 -17.72
CA PHE A 191 -11.91 4.19 -16.50
C PHE A 191 -11.58 5.51 -15.80
N THR A 192 -10.33 6.00 -15.90
CA THR A 192 -9.98 7.33 -15.41
C THR A 192 -10.71 8.42 -16.21
N GLY A 193 -10.79 8.29 -17.53
CA GLY A 193 -11.58 9.19 -18.39
C GLY A 193 -13.07 9.17 -18.05
N LEU A 194 -13.64 7.98 -17.77
CA LEU A 194 -15.00 7.83 -17.29
C LEU A 194 -15.21 8.58 -15.95
N ALA A 195 -14.29 8.39 -14.99
CA ALA A 195 -14.35 9.06 -13.70
C ALA A 195 -14.31 10.59 -13.85
N ILE A 196 -13.42 11.09 -14.70
CA ILE A 196 -13.31 12.54 -14.98
C ILE A 196 -14.58 13.09 -15.61
N GLY A 197 -15.13 12.39 -16.61
CA GLY A 197 -16.40 12.76 -17.22
C GLY A 197 -17.57 12.78 -16.22
N ALA A 198 -17.62 11.79 -15.33
CA ALA A 198 -18.60 11.76 -14.24
C ALA A 198 -18.42 12.93 -13.26
N ALA A 199 -17.18 13.29 -12.94
CA ALA A 199 -16.86 14.44 -12.11
C ALA A 199 -17.28 15.76 -12.76
N MET A 200 -17.04 15.93 -14.06
CA MET A 200 -17.53 17.09 -14.85
C MET A 200 -19.07 17.18 -14.84
N ALA A 201 -19.76 16.04 -14.74
CA ALA A 201 -21.21 15.96 -14.63
C ALA A 201 -21.74 16.18 -13.19
N GLY A 202 -20.87 16.47 -12.22
CA GLY A 202 -21.24 16.81 -10.85
C GLY A 202 -21.17 15.65 -9.84
N LEU A 203 -20.73 14.46 -10.26
CA LEU A 203 -20.44 13.36 -9.34
C LEU A 203 -19.06 13.52 -8.70
N LYS A 204 -18.77 12.71 -7.69
CA LYS A 204 -17.51 12.74 -6.94
C LYS A 204 -16.84 11.36 -6.92
N PRO A 205 -16.16 10.97 -7.98
CA PRO A 205 -15.56 9.65 -8.08
C PRO A 205 -14.31 9.52 -7.23
N ILE A 206 -14.19 8.35 -6.59
CA ILE A 206 -12.94 7.80 -6.07
C ILE A 206 -12.48 6.78 -7.10
N CYS A 207 -11.39 7.08 -7.80
CA CYS A 207 -10.81 6.24 -8.85
C CYS A 207 -9.65 5.45 -8.28
N GLU A 208 -9.80 4.13 -8.18
CA GLU A 208 -8.77 3.25 -7.64
C GLU A 208 -7.98 2.57 -8.75
N PHE A 209 -6.66 2.72 -8.71
CA PHE A 209 -5.73 1.93 -9.49
C PHE A 209 -5.30 0.70 -8.68
N MET A 210 -5.19 -0.45 -9.33
CA MET A 210 -4.77 -1.70 -8.67
C MET A 210 -3.42 -1.52 -7.96
N THR A 211 -2.45 -0.90 -8.63
CA THR A 211 -1.25 -0.30 -8.02
C THR A 211 -1.02 1.07 -8.66
N PHE A 212 -0.54 2.05 -7.88
CA PHE A 212 -0.54 3.45 -8.34
C PHE A 212 0.44 3.74 -9.48
N ASN A 213 1.43 2.89 -9.71
CA ASN A 213 2.31 2.97 -10.89
C ASN A 213 1.53 2.85 -12.21
N PHE A 214 0.40 2.13 -12.25
CA PHE A 214 -0.46 2.07 -13.43
C PHE A 214 -1.19 3.39 -13.75
N SER A 215 -1.21 4.34 -12.82
CA SER A 215 -1.68 5.70 -13.13
C SER A 215 -0.89 6.37 -14.27
N MET A 216 0.32 5.89 -14.55
CA MET A 216 1.12 6.31 -15.71
C MET A 216 0.39 6.05 -17.03
N GLN A 217 -0.42 4.99 -17.14
CA GLN A 217 -1.23 4.72 -18.33
C GLN A 217 -2.39 5.72 -18.50
N ALA A 218 -2.81 6.35 -17.42
CA ALA A 218 -3.87 7.36 -17.39
C ALA A 218 -3.34 8.80 -17.24
N ILE A 219 -2.04 9.03 -17.38
CA ILE A 219 -1.41 10.33 -17.09
C ILE A 219 -1.99 11.47 -17.91
N ASP A 220 -2.37 11.22 -19.15
CA ASP A 220 -3.03 12.21 -20.00
C ASP A 220 -4.37 12.64 -19.42
N GLN A 221 -5.17 11.70 -18.97
CA GLN A 221 -6.46 11.97 -18.32
C GLN A 221 -6.29 12.77 -17.02
N ILE A 222 -5.30 12.41 -16.20
CA ILE A 222 -5.03 13.09 -14.94
C ILE A 222 -4.54 14.52 -15.19
N VAL A 223 -3.56 14.70 -16.07
CA VAL A 223 -2.91 16.01 -16.29
C VAL A 223 -3.71 16.91 -17.23
N ASN A 224 -4.11 16.39 -18.39
CA ASN A 224 -4.74 17.22 -19.42
C ASN A 224 -6.25 17.35 -19.23
N SER A 225 -6.92 16.26 -18.84
CA SER A 225 -8.37 16.28 -18.66
C SER A 225 -8.81 16.74 -17.26
N ALA A 226 -8.21 16.22 -16.17
CA ALA A 226 -8.63 16.60 -14.82
C ALA A 226 -7.99 17.92 -14.37
N ALA A 227 -6.66 17.98 -14.29
CA ALA A 227 -5.97 19.10 -13.65
C ALA A 227 -6.13 20.44 -14.39
N LYS A 228 -6.28 20.42 -15.71
CA LYS A 228 -6.36 21.64 -16.53
C LYS A 228 -7.78 22.15 -16.78
N SER A 229 -8.82 21.31 -16.65
CA SER A 229 -10.19 21.66 -17.04
C SER A 229 -10.73 22.89 -16.34
N LEU A 230 -10.52 23.02 -15.04
CA LEU A 230 -10.98 24.18 -14.28
C LEU A 230 -10.36 25.49 -14.81
N TYR A 231 -9.05 25.49 -15.04
CA TYR A 231 -8.35 26.65 -15.59
C TYR A 231 -8.76 26.95 -17.03
N MET A 232 -8.81 25.94 -17.89
CA MET A 232 -9.11 26.08 -19.31
C MET A 232 -10.57 26.53 -19.57
N SER A 233 -11.49 26.19 -18.69
CA SER A 233 -12.89 26.61 -18.76
C SER A 233 -13.17 27.97 -18.09
N GLY A 234 -12.13 28.66 -17.59
CA GLY A 234 -12.34 29.93 -16.87
C GLY A 234 -13.03 29.76 -15.51
N GLY A 235 -12.92 28.54 -14.92
CA GLY A 235 -13.53 28.23 -13.62
C GLY A 235 -14.91 27.58 -13.68
N GLU A 236 -15.43 27.29 -14.86
CA GLU A 236 -16.78 26.73 -15.03
C GLU A 236 -16.84 25.21 -14.85
N ILE A 237 -15.81 24.48 -15.31
CA ILE A 237 -15.79 23.01 -15.26
C ILE A 237 -14.90 22.55 -14.09
N ASN A 238 -15.54 22.03 -13.05
CA ASN A 238 -14.85 21.43 -11.92
C ASN A 238 -14.73 19.91 -12.11
N VAL A 239 -13.61 19.34 -11.61
CA VAL A 239 -13.36 17.89 -11.65
C VAL A 239 -12.99 17.38 -10.26
N PRO A 240 -13.97 17.24 -9.36
CA PRO A 240 -13.75 16.75 -8.01
C PRO A 240 -13.51 15.24 -8.01
N ILE A 241 -12.28 14.80 -8.28
CA ILE A 241 -11.87 13.41 -8.33
C ILE A 241 -10.81 13.12 -7.29
N VAL A 242 -10.88 11.93 -6.70
CA VAL A 242 -9.79 11.35 -5.91
C VAL A 242 -9.21 10.18 -6.67
N SER A 243 -7.95 10.24 -6.99
CA SER A 243 -7.18 9.11 -7.56
C SER A 243 -6.32 8.48 -6.48
N ARG A 244 -6.49 7.20 -6.24
CA ARG A 244 -5.75 6.45 -5.22
C ARG A 244 -5.28 5.09 -5.73
N GLY A 245 -4.31 4.52 -5.06
CA GLY A 245 -3.81 3.17 -5.27
C GLY A 245 -2.67 2.88 -4.29
N PRO A 246 -2.40 1.62 -4.00
CA PRO A 246 -1.23 1.24 -3.22
C PRO A 246 0.03 1.56 -3.99
N ASN A 247 1.07 1.96 -3.27
CA ASN A 247 2.39 2.24 -3.81
C ASN A 247 3.45 1.91 -2.75
N GLY A 248 4.67 1.66 -3.17
CA GLY A 248 5.78 1.41 -2.27
C GLY A 248 6.72 0.32 -2.76
N ALA A 249 7.84 0.19 -2.07
CA ALA A 249 8.83 -0.84 -2.33
C ALA A 249 8.31 -2.24 -1.93
N ALA A 250 8.93 -3.27 -2.49
CA ALA A 250 8.72 -4.67 -2.15
C ALA A 250 7.37 -5.28 -2.59
N ALA A 251 6.62 -4.63 -3.47
CA ALA A 251 5.45 -5.27 -4.10
C ALA A 251 5.84 -6.42 -5.05
N ARG A 252 7.13 -6.54 -5.39
CA ARG A 252 7.72 -7.58 -6.27
C ARG A 252 6.96 -7.76 -7.59
N VAL A 253 6.53 -6.67 -8.18
CA VAL A 253 5.83 -6.64 -9.47
C VAL A 253 6.78 -6.30 -10.62
N GLY A 254 7.94 -6.91 -10.64
CA GLY A 254 8.97 -6.70 -11.67
C GLY A 254 9.59 -5.31 -11.59
N ALA A 255 9.62 -4.60 -12.70
CA ALA A 255 10.20 -3.26 -12.80
C ALA A 255 9.26 -2.13 -12.33
N GLN A 256 8.19 -2.47 -11.64
CA GLN A 256 7.18 -1.52 -11.17
C GLN A 256 7.40 -1.11 -9.73
#